data_cd48e27903b83e7da3c41384057456d9
#
_entry.id   cd48e27903b83e7da3c41384057456d9
#
_cell.length_a   1.000
_cell.length_b   1.000
_cell.length_c   1.000
_cell.angle_alpha   90.00
_cell.angle_beta   90.00
_cell.angle_gamma   90.00
#
_symmetry.space_group_name_H-M   'P 1'
#
loop_
_entity.id
_entity.type
_entity.pdbx_description
1 polymer ?
#
loop_
_entity_poly.entity_id
_entity_poly.type
_entity_poly.pdbx_seq_one_letter_code
_entity_poly.pdbx_strand_id
1 'polypeptide(L)'
;EQKRREDEIRSPNALPGERLGPKTAGEISQKLQSVMIEDLIREQTAVVMLPGAKGDVMFREQYVSMSDLQKRVAPNVNLFGSQWLFQFLTETVDRRLLSVLAARDLSNLADSISLNLNISTVLGREFQYFHQKVGEGTNKVIIELQMVDIFADMAAYKNARDLLQNNG
;
A
#
# COMPACT_ATOMS: atom_id res chain seq x y z
N GLU A 1 13.32 7.04 -8.83
CA GLU A 1 12.48 6.98 -7.61
C GLU A 1 12.09 5.54 -7.24
N GLN A 2 11.71 4.71 -8.21
CA GLN A 2 11.48 3.27 -8.00
C GLN A 2 12.69 2.57 -7.39
N LYS A 3 13.90 2.92 -7.84
CA LYS A 3 15.18 2.47 -7.29
C LYS A 3 15.38 2.90 -5.81
N ARG A 4 14.85 4.07 -5.43
CA ARG A 4 14.90 4.58 -4.05
C ARG A 4 14.00 3.78 -3.11
N ARG A 5 12.83 3.34 -3.58
CA ARG A 5 11.88 2.48 -2.84
C ARG A 5 12.44 1.05 -2.68
N GLU A 6 13.06 0.51 -3.73
CA GLU A 6 13.76 -0.79 -3.68
C GLU A 6 14.99 -0.72 -2.78
N ASP A 7 15.71 0.41 -2.76
CA ASP A 7 16.87 0.63 -1.90
C ASP A 7 16.43 0.84 -0.43
N GLU A 8 15.30 1.48 -0.15
CA GLU A 8 14.69 1.59 1.19
C GLU A 8 14.28 0.20 1.73
N ILE A 9 13.78 -0.68 0.87
CA ILE A 9 13.43 -2.07 1.23
C ILE A 9 14.69 -2.95 1.34
N ARG A 10 15.72 -2.72 0.51
CA ARG A 10 16.95 -3.53 0.47
C ARG A 10 17.97 -3.20 1.54
N SER A 11 17.86 -2.05 2.19
CA SER A 11 18.80 -1.63 3.23
C SER A 11 18.08 -1.38 4.56
N PRO A 12 17.76 -2.45 5.34
CA PRO A 12 17.07 -2.33 6.63
C PRO A 12 17.80 -1.42 7.65
N ASN A 13 19.08 -1.13 7.42
CA ASN A 13 19.91 -0.27 8.26
C ASN A 13 19.98 1.19 7.76
N ALA A 14 19.30 1.55 6.67
CA ALA A 14 19.44 2.87 6.06
C ALA A 14 18.69 4.00 6.80
N LEU A 15 17.68 3.66 7.62
CA LEU A 15 16.96 4.64 8.42
C LEU A 15 17.50 4.68 9.85
N PRO A 16 17.68 5.91 10.42
CA PRO A 16 18.10 6.05 11.81
C PRO A 16 16.99 5.57 12.75
N GLY A 17 17.39 5.03 13.90
CA GLY A 17 16.47 4.62 14.96
C GLY A 17 16.73 3.23 15.53
N GLU A 18 16.07 2.94 16.64
CA GLU A 18 16.11 1.62 17.25
C GLU A 18 15.45 0.57 16.35
N ARG A 19 15.92 -0.67 16.45
CA ARG A 19 15.32 -1.75 15.67
C ARG A 19 13.89 -2.01 16.10
N LEU A 20 12.98 -2.16 15.12
CA LEU A 20 11.59 -2.52 15.37
C LEU A 20 11.50 -3.86 16.11
N GLY A 21 10.90 -3.86 17.30
CA GLY A 21 10.63 -5.01 18.13
C GLY A 21 9.14 -5.26 18.31
N PRO A 22 8.71 -6.45 18.83
CA PRO A 22 7.29 -6.78 18.99
C PRO A 22 6.50 -5.79 19.85
N LYS A 23 7.07 -5.33 20.96
CA LYS A 23 6.44 -4.34 21.84
C LYS A 23 6.25 -3.01 21.11
N THR A 24 7.30 -2.53 20.47
CA THR A 24 7.30 -1.27 19.71
C THR A 24 6.33 -1.35 18.53
N ALA A 25 6.25 -2.49 17.84
CA ALA A 25 5.30 -2.73 16.76
C ALA A 25 3.84 -2.64 17.26
N GLY A 26 3.55 -3.18 18.44
CA GLY A 26 2.22 -3.06 19.08
C GLY A 26 1.85 -1.61 19.39
N GLU A 27 2.77 -0.85 19.99
CA GLU A 27 2.57 0.58 20.30
C GLU A 27 2.36 1.42 19.02
N ILE A 28 3.15 1.14 17.97
CA ILE A 28 3.01 1.81 16.66
C ILE A 28 1.68 1.45 16.02
N SER A 29 1.28 0.18 16.06
CA SER A 29 -0.01 -0.26 15.52
C SER A 29 -1.19 0.46 16.18
N GLN A 30 -1.15 0.69 17.49
CA GLN A 30 -2.18 1.49 18.18
C GLN A 30 -2.18 2.94 17.70
N LYS A 31 -1.01 3.58 17.58
CA LYS A 31 -0.91 4.95 17.04
C LYS A 31 -1.43 5.03 15.61
N LEU A 32 -1.14 4.03 14.78
CA LEU A 32 -1.61 3.96 13.39
C LEU A 32 -3.13 3.93 13.28
N GLN A 33 -3.86 3.46 14.28
CA GLN A 33 -5.33 3.44 14.25
C GLN A 33 -5.94 4.85 14.35
N SER A 34 -5.25 5.80 14.95
CA SER A 34 -5.77 7.16 15.22
C SER A 34 -5.04 8.28 14.48
N VAL A 35 -3.86 8.01 13.92
CA VAL A 35 -3.08 9.03 13.22
C VAL A 35 -3.74 9.41 11.89
N MET A 36 -3.77 10.70 11.56
CA MET A 36 -4.15 11.15 10.22
C MET A 36 -3.09 10.70 9.20
N ILE A 37 -3.53 10.06 8.12
CA ILE A 37 -2.65 9.61 7.03
C ILE A 37 -2.99 10.23 5.69
N GLU A 38 -4.07 10.97 5.59
CA GLU A 38 -4.57 11.58 4.36
C GLU A 38 -3.53 12.46 3.68
N ASP A 39 -2.78 13.22 4.47
CA ASP A 39 -1.70 14.09 4.02
C ASP A 39 -0.36 13.35 3.79
N LEU A 40 -0.30 12.07 4.13
CA LEU A 40 0.83 11.19 3.85
C LEU A 40 0.66 10.36 2.57
N ILE A 41 -0.55 10.38 1.99
CA ILE A 41 -0.80 9.70 0.72
C ILE A 41 -0.08 10.48 -0.38
N ARG A 42 0.71 9.77 -1.15
CA ARG A 42 1.47 10.28 -2.29
C ARG A 42 0.99 9.61 -3.56
N GLU A 43 1.26 10.26 -4.66
CA GLU A 43 0.97 9.76 -5.99
C GLU A 43 2.23 9.68 -6.83
N GLN A 44 2.39 8.59 -7.56
CA GLN A 44 3.43 8.40 -8.56
C GLN A 44 2.81 7.98 -9.88
N THR A 45 3.13 8.71 -10.95
CA THR A 45 2.59 8.43 -12.27
C THR A 45 3.47 7.42 -13.01
N ALA A 46 2.87 6.33 -13.47
CA ALA A 46 3.48 5.40 -14.44
C ALA A 46 3.13 5.85 -15.85
N VAL A 47 4.14 5.92 -16.73
CA VAL A 47 3.97 6.34 -18.12
C VAL A 47 4.53 5.30 -19.09
N VAL A 48 3.86 5.11 -20.21
CA VAL A 48 4.41 4.37 -21.35
C VAL A 48 5.16 5.34 -22.25
N MET A 49 6.40 5.02 -22.55
CA MET A 49 7.23 5.77 -23.50
C MET A 49 7.33 4.98 -24.80
N LEU A 50 6.79 5.54 -25.87
CA LEU A 50 6.96 5.01 -27.23
C LEU A 50 8.02 5.82 -27.97
N PRO A 51 8.88 5.20 -28.79
CA PRO A 51 9.88 5.92 -29.58
C PRO A 51 9.21 6.99 -30.46
N GLY A 52 9.63 8.26 -30.30
CA GLY A 52 9.13 9.38 -31.09
C GLY A 52 7.75 9.92 -30.69
N ALA A 53 7.13 9.41 -29.62
CA ALA A 53 5.87 9.88 -29.09
C ALA A 53 6.00 10.52 -27.71
N LYS A 54 5.02 11.37 -27.34
CA LYS A 54 4.86 11.83 -25.95
C LYS A 54 4.40 10.65 -25.10
N GLY A 55 4.97 10.50 -23.91
CA GLY A 55 4.56 9.43 -22.98
C GLY A 55 3.10 9.56 -22.55
N ASP A 56 2.38 8.45 -22.56
CA ASP A 56 1.01 8.35 -22.08
C ASP A 56 0.95 7.81 -20.67
N VAL A 57 0.03 8.34 -19.83
CA VAL A 57 -0.20 7.85 -18.47
C VAL A 57 -0.85 6.47 -18.54
N MET A 58 -0.22 5.49 -17.88
CA MET A 58 -0.80 4.16 -17.71
C MET A 58 -1.70 4.11 -16.48
N PHE A 59 -1.15 4.52 -15.36
CA PHE A 59 -1.85 4.58 -14.06
C PHE A 59 -1.13 5.53 -13.11
N ARG A 60 -1.79 5.83 -11.99
CA ARG A 60 -1.26 6.61 -10.88
C ARG A 60 -1.21 5.73 -9.63
N GLU A 61 -0.01 5.37 -9.20
CA GLU A 61 0.17 4.63 -7.96
C GLU A 61 -0.13 5.53 -6.76
N GLN A 62 -1.06 5.10 -5.90
CA GLN A 62 -1.36 5.76 -4.62
C GLN A 62 -0.71 4.98 -3.49
N TYR A 63 0.09 5.63 -2.67
CA TYR A 63 0.79 4.98 -1.56
C TYR A 63 0.96 5.90 -0.37
N VAL A 64 1.11 5.32 0.82
CA VAL A 64 1.47 6.07 2.02
C VAL A 64 2.98 6.19 2.13
N SER A 65 3.49 7.41 2.30
CA SER A 65 4.93 7.65 2.54
C SER A 65 5.36 7.06 3.88
N MET A 66 6.01 5.89 3.84
CA MET A 66 6.46 5.21 5.06
C MET A 66 7.51 6.01 5.82
N SER A 67 8.36 6.77 5.14
CA SER A 67 9.35 7.64 5.78
C SER A 67 8.69 8.80 6.55
N ASP A 68 7.64 9.40 6.00
CA ASP A 68 6.91 10.47 6.67
C ASP A 68 6.02 9.91 7.78
N LEU A 69 5.45 8.72 7.57
CA LEU A 69 4.72 7.99 8.60
C LEU A 69 5.62 7.65 9.79
N GLN A 70 6.84 7.13 9.55
CA GLN A 70 7.83 6.88 10.60
C GLN A 70 8.11 8.12 11.42
N LYS A 71 8.38 9.26 10.79
CA LYS A 71 8.64 10.53 11.49
C LYS A 71 7.46 10.94 12.39
N ARG A 72 6.22 10.63 11.97
CA ARG A 72 4.99 10.99 12.68
C ARG A 72 4.69 10.07 13.87
N VAL A 73 4.83 8.76 13.70
CA VAL A 73 4.39 7.78 14.71
C VAL A 73 5.52 7.19 15.54
N ALA A 74 6.73 7.13 14.99
CA ALA A 74 7.87 6.46 15.61
C ALA A 74 9.23 7.04 15.11
N PRO A 75 9.54 8.33 15.36
CA PRO A 75 10.72 8.99 14.79
C PRO A 75 12.06 8.32 15.18
N ASN A 76 12.07 7.61 16.30
CA ASN A 76 13.26 6.95 16.83
C ASN A 76 13.31 5.44 16.55
N VAL A 77 12.41 4.90 15.73
CA VAL A 77 12.33 3.47 15.41
C VAL A 77 12.50 3.26 13.92
N ASN A 78 13.45 2.43 13.54
CA ASN A 78 13.58 2.00 12.16
C ASN A 78 12.51 0.96 11.84
N LEU A 79 11.44 1.37 11.15
CA LEU A 79 10.32 0.50 10.77
C LEU A 79 10.75 -0.68 9.87
N PHE A 80 11.79 -0.49 9.06
CA PHE A 80 12.33 -1.52 8.17
C PHE A 80 13.30 -2.48 8.86
N GLY A 81 13.58 -2.27 10.15
CA GLY A 81 14.53 -3.07 10.92
C GLY A 81 14.13 -4.55 11.13
N SER A 82 12.86 -4.89 10.85
CA SER A 82 12.33 -6.26 10.90
C SER A 82 11.27 -6.43 9.83
N GLN A 83 11.57 -7.22 8.80
CA GLN A 83 10.67 -7.45 7.66
C GLN A 83 9.29 -7.95 8.09
N TRP A 84 9.24 -8.92 9.00
CA TRP A 84 7.99 -9.50 9.48
C TRP A 84 7.11 -8.49 10.24
N LEU A 85 7.72 -7.72 11.15
CA LEU A 85 7.00 -6.68 11.90
C LEU A 85 6.59 -5.52 10.99
N PHE A 86 7.40 -5.20 10.01
CA PHE A 86 7.07 -4.21 8.98
C PHE A 86 5.83 -4.63 8.19
N GLN A 87 5.77 -5.88 7.73
CA GLN A 87 4.60 -6.43 7.04
C GLN A 87 3.34 -6.34 7.90
N PHE A 88 3.42 -6.70 9.18
CA PHE A 88 2.31 -6.52 10.12
C PHE A 88 1.83 -5.06 10.22
N LEU A 89 2.74 -4.08 10.19
CA LEU A 89 2.38 -2.66 10.19
C LEU A 89 1.77 -2.22 8.86
N THR A 90 2.29 -2.72 7.73
CA THR A 90 1.76 -2.36 6.40
C THR A 90 0.33 -2.81 6.21
N GLU A 91 -0.08 -3.95 6.74
CA GLU A 91 -1.49 -4.35 6.73
C GLU A 91 -2.42 -3.33 7.40
N THR A 92 -1.98 -2.71 8.50
CA THR A 92 -2.74 -1.65 9.16
C THR A 92 -2.78 -0.39 8.32
N VAL A 93 -1.66 -0.04 7.66
CA VAL A 93 -1.57 1.12 6.75
C VAL A 93 -2.47 0.92 5.54
N ASP A 94 -2.46 -0.28 4.94
CA ASP A 94 -3.31 -0.62 3.79
C ASP A 94 -4.79 -0.45 4.12
N ARG A 95 -5.25 -1.01 5.25
CA ARG A 95 -6.64 -0.86 5.71
C ARG A 95 -7.03 0.61 5.88
N ARG A 96 -6.13 1.42 6.42
CA ARG A 96 -6.34 2.86 6.57
C ARG A 96 -6.37 3.58 5.22
N LEU A 97 -5.46 3.24 4.31
CA LEU A 97 -5.45 3.78 2.95
C LEU A 97 -6.78 3.49 2.23
N LEU A 98 -7.24 2.24 2.27
CA LEU A 98 -8.54 1.85 1.69
C LEU A 98 -9.70 2.65 2.29
N SER A 99 -9.71 2.86 3.61
CA SER A 99 -10.75 3.66 4.27
C SER A 99 -10.75 5.12 3.80
N VAL A 100 -9.58 5.73 3.63
CA VAL A 100 -9.45 7.10 3.11
C VAL A 100 -9.90 7.16 1.64
N LEU A 101 -9.49 6.21 0.82
CA LEU A 101 -9.87 6.16 -0.59
C LEU A 101 -11.37 5.87 -0.78
N ALA A 102 -11.97 5.03 0.06
CA ALA A 102 -13.41 4.76 0.04
C ALA A 102 -14.27 5.99 0.37
N ALA A 103 -13.70 6.99 1.06
CA ALA A 103 -14.36 8.27 1.33
C ALA A 103 -14.24 9.28 0.18
N ARG A 104 -13.39 9.01 -0.81
CA ARG A 104 -13.21 9.86 -2.01
C ARG A 104 -14.19 9.43 -3.09
N ASP A 105 -14.59 10.40 -3.93
CA ASP A 105 -15.31 10.07 -5.16
C ASP A 105 -14.33 9.55 -6.21
N LEU A 106 -14.34 8.25 -6.41
CA LEU A 106 -13.51 7.55 -7.39
C LEU A 106 -14.30 7.16 -8.67
N SER A 107 -15.58 7.57 -8.79
CA SER A 107 -16.43 7.21 -9.94
C SER A 107 -15.95 7.84 -11.26
N ASN A 108 -15.29 9.01 -11.18
CA ASN A 108 -14.87 9.81 -12.33
C ASN A 108 -13.34 9.93 -12.46
N LEU A 109 -12.60 8.86 -12.16
CA LEU A 109 -11.16 8.84 -12.34
C LEU A 109 -10.79 9.05 -13.82
N ALA A 110 -9.93 10.04 -14.10
CA ALA A 110 -9.40 10.25 -15.44
C ALA A 110 -8.48 9.09 -15.85
N ASP A 111 -7.58 8.72 -14.95
CA ASP A 111 -6.61 7.64 -15.14
C ASP A 111 -6.89 6.49 -14.15
N SER A 112 -6.42 5.30 -14.46
CA SER A 112 -6.42 4.18 -13.51
C SER A 112 -5.53 4.50 -12.32
N ILE A 113 -5.92 4.02 -11.14
CA ILE A 113 -5.08 4.08 -9.94
C ILE A 113 -4.52 2.70 -9.62
N SER A 114 -3.30 2.64 -9.07
CA SER A 114 -2.69 1.43 -8.58
C SER A 114 -2.51 1.51 -7.06
N LEU A 115 -2.81 0.41 -6.37
CA LEU A 115 -2.68 0.23 -4.93
C LEU A 115 -1.81 -0.98 -4.65
N ASN A 116 -0.75 -0.80 -3.88
CA ASN A 116 0.08 -1.89 -3.39
C ASN A 116 -0.48 -2.39 -2.06
N LEU A 117 -1.03 -3.59 -2.03
CA LEU A 117 -1.72 -4.16 -0.88
C LEU A 117 -1.16 -5.52 -0.48
N ASN A 118 -1.22 -5.83 0.82
CA ASN A 118 -1.00 -7.18 1.32
C ASN A 118 -2.16 -8.09 0.92
N ILE A 119 -1.90 -9.38 0.67
CA ILE A 119 -2.93 -10.37 0.32
C ILE A 119 -4.00 -10.47 1.41
N SER A 120 -3.61 -10.43 2.69
CA SER A 120 -4.52 -10.43 3.83
C SER A 120 -5.49 -9.25 3.81
N THR A 121 -5.02 -8.07 3.34
CA THR A 121 -5.87 -6.89 3.19
C THR A 121 -6.89 -7.07 2.07
N VAL A 122 -6.49 -7.63 0.92
CA VAL A 122 -7.41 -7.91 -0.21
C VAL A 122 -8.52 -8.88 0.20
N LEU A 123 -8.19 -9.88 1.01
CA LEU A 123 -9.18 -10.83 1.54
C LEU A 123 -9.99 -10.29 2.73
N GLY A 124 -9.65 -9.09 3.22
CA GLY A 124 -10.25 -8.47 4.39
C GLY A 124 -11.57 -7.73 4.11
N ARG A 125 -12.27 -7.38 5.19
CA ARG A 125 -13.55 -6.64 5.13
C ARG A 125 -13.36 -5.21 4.64
N GLU A 126 -12.24 -4.60 4.92
CA GLU A 126 -11.91 -3.24 4.50
C GLU A 126 -11.82 -3.12 2.98
N PHE A 127 -11.27 -4.15 2.31
CA PHE A 127 -11.24 -4.20 0.86
C PHE A 127 -12.65 -4.41 0.27
N GLN A 128 -13.45 -5.28 0.86
CA GLN A 128 -14.85 -5.48 0.42
C GLN A 128 -15.66 -4.17 0.56
N TYR A 129 -15.48 -3.45 1.66
CA TYR A 129 -16.13 -2.15 1.86
C TYR A 129 -15.66 -1.12 0.82
N PHE A 130 -14.35 -1.03 0.60
CA PHE A 130 -13.77 -0.18 -0.43
C PHE A 130 -14.38 -0.49 -1.81
N HIS A 131 -14.38 -1.75 -2.21
CA HIS A 131 -14.93 -2.21 -3.47
C HIS A 131 -16.41 -1.81 -3.62
N GLN A 132 -17.24 -2.03 -2.60
CA GLN A 132 -18.64 -1.62 -2.62
C GLN A 132 -18.83 -0.12 -2.75
N LYS A 133 -17.97 0.69 -2.11
CA LYS A 133 -18.03 2.15 -2.16
C LYS A 133 -17.61 2.72 -3.50
N VAL A 134 -16.59 2.15 -4.10
CA VAL A 134 -16.07 2.58 -5.41
C VAL A 134 -17.01 2.15 -6.55
N GLY A 135 -17.69 1.02 -6.41
CA GLY A 135 -18.67 0.52 -7.37
C GLY A 135 -18.06 0.34 -8.77
N GLU A 136 -18.67 0.93 -9.79
CA GLU A 136 -18.23 0.80 -11.19
C GLU A 136 -16.82 1.37 -11.43
N GLY A 137 -16.30 2.23 -10.57
CA GLY A 137 -14.92 2.73 -10.63
C GLY A 137 -13.86 1.68 -10.34
N THR A 138 -14.23 0.50 -9.82
CA THR A 138 -13.28 -0.58 -9.51
C THR A 138 -12.54 -1.10 -10.73
N ASN A 139 -13.12 -1.01 -11.93
CA ASN A 139 -12.47 -1.37 -13.18
C ASN A 139 -11.23 -0.52 -13.53
N LYS A 140 -11.05 0.61 -12.82
CA LYS A 140 -9.87 1.48 -12.92
C LYS A 140 -8.91 1.32 -11.75
N VAL A 141 -9.13 0.36 -10.86
CA VAL A 141 -8.25 0.09 -9.72
C VAL A 141 -7.39 -1.12 -10.02
N ILE A 142 -6.09 -0.93 -10.05
CA ILE A 142 -5.08 -1.97 -10.21
C ILE A 142 -4.58 -2.35 -8.82
N ILE A 143 -4.61 -3.63 -8.49
CA ILE A 143 -4.05 -4.13 -7.24
C ILE A 143 -2.70 -4.78 -7.52
N GLU A 144 -1.66 -4.22 -6.89
CA GLU A 144 -0.31 -4.78 -6.92
C GLU A 144 -0.07 -5.61 -5.66
N LEU A 145 0.34 -6.88 -5.84
CA LEU A 145 0.67 -7.80 -4.76
C LEU A 145 2.18 -8.04 -4.72
N GLN A 146 2.74 -8.09 -3.52
CA GLN A 146 4.16 -8.35 -3.37
C GLN A 146 4.48 -9.83 -3.59
N MET A 147 5.56 -10.12 -4.31
CA MET A 147 6.01 -11.49 -4.54
C MET A 147 6.27 -12.26 -3.24
N VAL A 148 6.77 -11.58 -2.20
CA VAL A 148 7.02 -12.20 -0.89
C VAL A 148 5.73 -12.74 -0.26
N ASP A 149 4.60 -12.03 -0.40
CA ASP A 149 3.30 -12.46 0.11
C ASP A 149 2.77 -13.66 -0.69
N ILE A 150 2.92 -13.61 -2.02
CA ILE A 150 2.49 -14.68 -2.94
C ILE A 150 3.21 -16.00 -2.58
N PHE A 151 4.52 -15.95 -2.36
CA PHE A 151 5.30 -17.13 -2.01
C PHE A 151 5.11 -17.58 -0.57
N ALA A 152 4.73 -16.67 0.34
CA ALA A 152 4.45 -17.02 1.73
C ALA A 152 3.15 -17.83 1.87
N ASP A 153 2.10 -17.51 1.09
CA ASP A 153 0.83 -18.22 1.10
C ASP A 153 0.18 -18.25 -0.30
N MET A 154 0.53 -19.28 -1.07
CA MET A 154 0.01 -19.49 -2.42
C MET A 154 -1.52 -19.77 -2.43
N ALA A 155 -2.07 -20.32 -1.35
CA ALA A 155 -3.51 -20.57 -1.26
C ALA A 155 -4.27 -19.26 -1.05
N ALA A 156 -3.81 -18.41 -0.14
CA ALA A 156 -4.34 -17.06 0.03
C ALA A 156 -4.24 -16.23 -1.26
N TYR A 157 -3.10 -16.30 -1.97
CA TYR A 157 -2.94 -15.63 -3.26
C TYR A 157 -4.00 -16.08 -4.28
N LYS A 158 -4.23 -17.39 -4.43
CA LYS A 158 -5.25 -17.89 -5.36
C LYS A 158 -6.64 -17.35 -5.01
N ASN A 159 -6.98 -17.37 -3.72
CA ASN A 159 -8.27 -16.83 -3.26
C ASN A 159 -8.39 -15.33 -3.54
N ALA A 160 -7.34 -14.54 -3.30
CA ALA A 160 -7.33 -13.11 -3.61
C ALA A 160 -7.45 -12.84 -5.11
N ARG A 161 -6.70 -13.58 -5.94
CA ARG A 161 -6.78 -13.49 -7.40
C ARG A 161 -8.20 -13.78 -7.89
N ASP A 162 -8.78 -14.88 -7.43
CA ASP A 162 -10.12 -15.31 -7.85
C ASP A 162 -11.18 -14.29 -7.39
N LEU A 163 -11.03 -13.72 -6.18
CA LEU A 163 -11.86 -12.62 -5.69
C LEU A 163 -11.78 -11.40 -6.62
N LEU A 164 -10.58 -10.98 -6.99
CA LEU A 164 -10.36 -9.81 -7.84
C LEU A 164 -10.90 -10.03 -9.25
N GLN A 165 -10.69 -11.23 -9.84
CA GLN A 165 -11.17 -11.55 -11.18
C GLN A 165 -12.72 -11.66 -11.25
N ASN A 166 -13.37 -12.06 -10.16
CA ASN A 166 -14.82 -12.17 -10.12
C ASN A 166 -15.54 -10.84 -9.86
N ASN A 167 -14.80 -9.83 -9.41
CA ASN A 167 -15.36 -8.52 -9.06
C ASN A 167 -15.02 -7.38 -10.06
N GLY A 168 -14.36 -7.68 -11.16
CA GLY A 168 -14.05 -6.76 -12.25
C GLY A 168 -12.59 -6.60 -12.51
#